data_a87c87855c0d3d7871af2c4483cf6f9c
#
_entry.id   a87c87855c0d3d7871af2c4483cf6f9c
#
_cell.length_a   1.000
_cell.length_b   1.000
_cell.length_c   1.000
_cell.angle_alpha   90.00
_cell.angle_beta   90.00
_cell.angle_gamma   90.00
#
_symmetry.space_group_name_H-M   'P 1'
#
loop_
_entity.id
_entity.type
_entity.pdbx_description
1 polymer ?
#
loop_
_entity_poly.entity_id
_entity_poly.type
_entity_poly.pdbx_seq_one_letter_code
_entity_poly.pdbx_strand_id
1 'polypeptide(L)'
;INDAIKKQEQIVINAKESLIAKVNAISNEDNDISIKQFNDLKNEWKNAGSAGRKTDNKLWEKFNKSADRFFTAKKEVIESEITKVNELLAQLRAGQISTNEANDEIQALKNINKSKELDQLKKEIISIKQKKAKEQQILKITSYINILESYLSADEDKSDIPASIKNKLNTDSPTKSDLNNLQYACVKLELMAGLDSLKKDADLRQSIQLEMLTNKFNKSSNDLDTLEGLISHFLNNLSKKPVAAEKNLWKRISASIEKLLS
;
A
#
# COMPACT_ATOMS: atom_id res chain seq x y z
N ILE A 1 -46.07 -51.86 -22.66
CA ILE A 1 -45.65 -50.48 -22.55
C ILE A 1 -45.20 -50.16 -21.12
N ASN A 2 -45.97 -50.49 -20.07
CA ASN A 2 -45.61 -50.19 -18.66
C ASN A 2 -44.34 -50.92 -18.21
N ASP A 3 -44.04 -52.12 -18.65
CA ASP A 3 -42.81 -52.83 -18.25
C ASP A 3 -41.56 -52.29 -18.89
N ALA A 4 -41.64 -51.75 -20.11
CA ALA A 4 -40.50 -51.05 -20.75
C ALA A 4 -40.16 -49.72 -20.05
N ILE A 5 -41.19 -48.96 -19.64
CA ILE A 5 -41.02 -47.72 -18.89
C ILE A 5 -40.39 -47.99 -17.52
N LYS A 6 -40.86 -48.96 -16.78
CA LYS A 6 -40.30 -49.39 -15.50
C LYS A 6 -38.85 -49.87 -15.61
N LYS A 7 -38.51 -50.61 -16.67
CA LYS A 7 -37.12 -51.01 -16.93
C LYS A 7 -36.24 -49.81 -17.19
N GLN A 8 -36.70 -48.82 -17.97
CA GLN A 8 -35.95 -47.62 -18.25
C GLN A 8 -35.74 -46.74 -16.99
N GLU A 9 -36.81 -46.59 -16.20
CA GLU A 9 -36.72 -45.90 -14.90
C GLU A 9 -35.70 -46.57 -13.96
N GLN A 10 -35.68 -47.91 -13.91
CA GLN A 10 -34.73 -48.66 -13.08
C GLN A 10 -33.28 -48.46 -13.53
N ILE A 11 -33.02 -48.38 -14.84
CA ILE A 11 -31.69 -48.08 -15.38
C ILE A 11 -31.23 -46.71 -14.92
N VAL A 12 -32.12 -45.70 -14.98
CA VAL A 12 -31.82 -44.34 -14.53
C VAL A 12 -31.58 -44.30 -13.01
N ILE A 13 -32.37 -45.00 -12.20
CA ILE A 13 -32.16 -45.10 -10.75
C ILE A 13 -30.79 -45.68 -10.45
N ASN A 14 -30.42 -46.80 -11.06
CA ASN A 14 -29.12 -47.44 -10.85
C ASN A 14 -27.95 -46.50 -11.25
N ALA A 15 -28.09 -45.77 -12.37
CA ALA A 15 -27.10 -44.81 -12.80
C ALA A 15 -26.93 -43.67 -11.75
N LYS A 16 -28.04 -43.12 -11.24
CA LYS A 16 -28.01 -42.06 -10.21
C LYS A 16 -27.50 -42.57 -8.86
N GLU A 17 -27.81 -43.75 -8.46
CA GLU A 17 -27.25 -44.38 -7.24
C GLU A 17 -25.74 -44.62 -7.38
N SER A 18 -25.26 -45.00 -8.58
CA SER A 18 -23.82 -45.08 -8.86
C SER A 18 -23.13 -43.72 -8.74
N LEU A 19 -23.78 -42.65 -9.19
CA LEU A 19 -23.24 -41.29 -9.02
C LEU A 19 -23.19 -40.88 -7.55
N ILE A 20 -24.18 -41.20 -6.74
CA ILE A 20 -24.14 -40.99 -5.29
C ILE A 20 -22.97 -41.75 -4.65
N ALA A 21 -22.76 -43.00 -5.05
CA ALA A 21 -21.61 -43.78 -4.57
C ALA A 21 -20.28 -43.15 -4.95
N LYS A 22 -20.16 -42.64 -6.19
CA LYS A 22 -18.96 -41.89 -6.63
C LYS A 22 -18.74 -40.65 -5.78
N VAL A 23 -19.78 -39.85 -5.47
CA VAL A 23 -19.65 -38.69 -4.58
C VAL A 23 -19.15 -39.09 -3.18
N ASN A 24 -19.70 -40.18 -2.63
CA ASN A 24 -19.28 -40.70 -1.33
C ASN A 24 -17.81 -41.16 -1.31
N ALA A 25 -17.28 -41.60 -2.45
CA ALA A 25 -15.90 -42.06 -2.59
C ALA A 25 -14.88 -40.92 -2.81
N ILE A 26 -15.32 -39.66 -3.04
CA ILE A 26 -14.41 -38.51 -3.20
C ILE A 26 -13.66 -38.31 -1.88
N SER A 27 -12.33 -38.14 -1.96
CA SER A 27 -11.50 -37.77 -0.81
C SER A 27 -11.80 -36.35 -0.30
N ASN A 28 -11.61 -36.11 1.00
CA ASN A 28 -11.75 -34.78 1.64
C ASN A 28 -10.39 -34.07 1.85
N GLU A 29 -9.30 -34.57 1.28
CA GLU A 29 -7.97 -34.03 1.51
C GLU A 29 -7.79 -32.64 0.90
N ASP A 30 -8.41 -32.39 -0.27
CA ASP A 30 -8.40 -31.10 -0.94
C ASP A 30 -9.83 -30.69 -1.32
N ASN A 31 -10.32 -29.65 -0.63
CA ASN A 31 -11.70 -29.18 -0.81
C ASN A 31 -11.98 -28.66 -2.23
N ASP A 32 -11.01 -28.01 -2.89
CA ASP A 32 -11.22 -27.45 -4.23
C ASP A 32 -11.28 -28.56 -5.29
N ILE A 33 -10.44 -29.59 -5.15
CA ILE A 33 -10.48 -30.78 -5.99
C ILE A 33 -11.79 -31.53 -5.76
N SER A 34 -12.18 -31.73 -4.50
CA SER A 34 -13.40 -32.43 -4.14
C SER A 34 -14.67 -31.75 -4.70
N ILE A 35 -14.73 -30.41 -4.59
CA ILE A 35 -15.84 -29.62 -5.14
C ILE A 35 -15.84 -29.66 -6.67
N LYS A 36 -14.68 -29.64 -7.32
CA LYS A 36 -14.58 -29.81 -8.77
C LYS A 36 -15.10 -31.17 -9.23
N GLN A 37 -14.64 -32.25 -8.60
CA GLN A 37 -15.11 -33.62 -8.89
C GLN A 37 -16.61 -33.75 -8.68
N PHE A 38 -17.15 -33.16 -7.61
CA PHE A 38 -18.60 -33.13 -7.38
C PHE A 38 -19.36 -32.39 -8.51
N ASN A 39 -18.83 -31.24 -8.97
CA ASN A 39 -19.45 -30.50 -10.08
C ASN A 39 -19.42 -31.30 -11.38
N ASP A 40 -18.37 -32.07 -11.64
CA ASP A 40 -18.29 -32.97 -12.79
C ASP A 40 -19.37 -34.06 -12.70
N LEU A 41 -19.51 -34.71 -11.55
CA LEU A 41 -20.55 -35.68 -11.30
C LEU A 41 -21.98 -35.08 -11.36
N LYS A 42 -22.14 -33.80 -11.00
CA LYS A 42 -23.40 -33.06 -11.15
C LYS A 42 -23.77 -32.85 -12.62
N ASN A 43 -22.80 -32.73 -13.50
CA ASN A 43 -23.02 -32.66 -14.96
C ASN A 43 -23.41 -34.07 -15.50
N GLU A 44 -22.73 -35.14 -15.03
CA GLU A 44 -23.15 -36.51 -15.35
C GLU A 44 -24.59 -36.80 -14.90
N TRP A 45 -24.97 -36.29 -13.70
CA TRP A 45 -26.33 -36.40 -13.17
C TRP A 45 -27.41 -35.83 -14.08
N LYS A 46 -27.15 -34.66 -14.69
CA LYS A 46 -28.07 -34.02 -15.63
C LYS A 46 -28.31 -34.87 -16.88
N ASN A 47 -27.28 -35.62 -17.28
CA ASN A 47 -27.33 -36.47 -18.49
C ASN A 47 -27.92 -37.89 -18.22
N ALA A 48 -28.07 -38.26 -16.96
CA ALA A 48 -28.54 -39.61 -16.59
C ALA A 48 -30.04 -39.86 -16.89
N GLY A 49 -30.81 -38.82 -17.25
CA GLY A 49 -32.24 -38.93 -17.53
C GLY A 49 -33.14 -38.80 -16.30
N SER A 50 -34.43 -39.15 -16.42
CA SER A 50 -35.40 -39.04 -15.34
C SER A 50 -35.97 -40.42 -14.95
N ALA A 51 -36.05 -40.66 -13.63
CA ALA A 51 -36.67 -41.82 -13.00
C ALA A 51 -38.04 -41.48 -12.36
N GLY A 52 -38.67 -40.40 -12.86
CA GLY A 52 -39.90 -39.87 -12.31
C GLY A 52 -39.68 -38.89 -11.16
N ARG A 53 -40.52 -37.84 -11.09
CA ARG A 53 -40.32 -36.65 -10.23
C ARG A 53 -40.11 -37.01 -8.75
N LYS A 54 -40.87 -37.92 -8.20
CA LYS A 54 -40.79 -38.29 -6.77
C LYS A 54 -39.48 -39.02 -6.43
N THR A 55 -39.05 -39.91 -7.32
CA THR A 55 -37.80 -40.68 -7.17
C THR A 55 -36.60 -39.81 -7.41
N ASP A 56 -36.64 -38.98 -8.44
CA ASP A 56 -35.57 -38.02 -8.75
C ASP A 56 -35.31 -37.05 -7.61
N ASN A 57 -36.35 -36.50 -6.98
CA ASN A 57 -36.18 -35.61 -5.83
C ASN A 57 -35.47 -36.30 -4.66
N LYS A 58 -35.88 -37.53 -4.33
CA LYS A 58 -35.23 -38.30 -3.24
C LYS A 58 -33.77 -38.62 -3.52
N LEU A 59 -33.46 -38.99 -4.76
CA LEU A 59 -32.09 -39.29 -5.18
C LEU A 59 -31.24 -38.01 -5.21
N TRP A 60 -31.83 -36.91 -5.65
CA TRP A 60 -31.15 -35.59 -5.68
C TRP A 60 -30.81 -35.07 -4.28
N GLU A 61 -31.72 -35.24 -3.31
CA GLU A 61 -31.45 -34.91 -1.91
C GLU A 61 -30.27 -35.71 -1.36
N LYS A 62 -30.25 -37.03 -1.62
CA LYS A 62 -29.12 -37.89 -1.21
C LYS A 62 -27.83 -37.49 -1.88
N PHE A 63 -27.84 -37.18 -3.18
CA PHE A 63 -26.69 -36.74 -3.94
C PHE A 63 -26.09 -35.44 -3.37
N ASN A 64 -26.92 -34.40 -3.11
CA ASN A 64 -26.48 -33.16 -2.52
C ASN A 64 -25.98 -33.36 -1.08
N LYS A 65 -26.70 -34.11 -0.25
CA LYS A 65 -26.31 -34.38 1.13
C LYS A 65 -24.93 -35.07 1.20
N SER A 66 -24.61 -35.92 0.23
CA SER A 66 -23.27 -36.54 0.16
C SER A 66 -22.15 -35.55 -0.09
N ALA A 67 -22.46 -34.37 -0.67
CA ALA A 67 -21.51 -33.31 -0.96
C ALA A 67 -21.41 -32.24 0.14
N ASP A 68 -22.36 -32.16 1.07
CA ASP A 68 -22.41 -31.13 2.12
C ASP A 68 -21.10 -31.03 2.90
N ARG A 69 -20.45 -32.16 3.13
CA ARG A 69 -19.15 -32.23 3.82
C ARG A 69 -18.04 -31.38 3.16
N PHE A 70 -18.02 -31.30 1.82
CA PHE A 70 -17.02 -30.54 1.09
C PHE A 70 -17.25 -29.04 1.27
N PHE A 71 -18.50 -28.59 1.19
CA PHE A 71 -18.88 -27.20 1.36
C PHE A 71 -18.73 -26.72 2.79
N THR A 72 -19.08 -27.59 3.76
CA THR A 72 -18.88 -27.31 5.20
C THR A 72 -17.40 -27.16 5.51
N ALA A 73 -16.56 -28.12 5.08
CA ALA A 73 -15.11 -28.03 5.30
C ALA A 73 -14.50 -26.80 4.66
N LYS A 74 -14.91 -26.44 3.43
CA LYS A 74 -14.44 -25.21 2.78
C LYS A 74 -14.86 -23.96 3.56
N LYS A 75 -16.09 -23.91 4.06
CA LYS A 75 -16.59 -22.80 4.86
C LYS A 75 -15.80 -22.65 6.16
N GLU A 76 -15.53 -23.74 6.86
CA GLU A 76 -14.71 -23.74 8.08
C GLU A 76 -13.30 -23.20 7.84
N VAL A 77 -12.65 -23.59 6.74
CA VAL A 77 -11.34 -23.05 6.36
C VAL A 77 -11.40 -21.55 6.10
N ILE A 78 -12.41 -21.08 5.36
CA ILE A 78 -12.59 -19.64 5.09
C ILE A 78 -12.82 -18.88 6.40
N GLU A 79 -13.66 -19.36 7.31
CA GLU A 79 -13.94 -18.74 8.60
C GLU A 79 -12.68 -18.71 9.48
N SER A 80 -11.88 -19.75 9.47
CA SER A 80 -10.59 -19.81 10.18
C SER A 80 -9.61 -18.78 9.63
N GLU A 81 -9.47 -18.67 8.30
CA GLU A 81 -8.58 -17.67 7.67
C GLU A 81 -9.07 -16.23 7.96
N ILE A 82 -10.38 -15.97 7.95
CA ILE A 82 -10.94 -14.65 8.34
C ILE A 82 -10.62 -14.33 9.79
N THR A 83 -10.78 -15.29 10.70
CA THR A 83 -10.43 -15.11 12.11
C THR A 83 -8.96 -14.75 12.26
N LYS A 84 -8.05 -15.45 11.58
CA LYS A 84 -6.62 -15.16 11.56
C LYS A 84 -6.33 -13.75 11.04
N VAL A 85 -7.00 -13.28 9.99
CA VAL A 85 -6.85 -11.91 9.46
C VAL A 85 -7.27 -10.87 10.50
N ASN A 86 -8.36 -11.10 11.21
CA ASN A 86 -8.82 -10.20 12.26
C ASN A 86 -7.83 -10.13 13.44
N GLU A 87 -7.24 -11.25 13.81
CA GLU A 87 -6.19 -11.33 14.82
C GLU A 87 -4.93 -10.57 14.37
N LEU A 88 -4.48 -10.79 13.14
CA LEU A 88 -3.33 -10.06 12.57
C LEU A 88 -3.59 -8.55 12.52
N LEU A 89 -4.80 -8.12 12.17
CA LEU A 89 -5.18 -6.71 12.17
C LEU A 89 -5.13 -6.11 13.58
N ALA A 90 -5.61 -6.84 14.59
CA ALA A 90 -5.56 -6.41 15.98
C ALA A 90 -4.11 -6.31 16.50
N GLN A 91 -3.28 -7.32 16.23
CA GLN A 91 -1.87 -7.34 16.61
C GLN A 91 -1.06 -6.23 15.91
N LEU A 92 -1.33 -5.98 14.64
CA LEU A 92 -0.70 -4.92 13.87
C LEU A 92 -1.03 -3.53 14.44
N ARG A 93 -2.30 -3.29 14.81
CA ARG A 93 -2.74 -2.04 15.46
C ARG A 93 -2.18 -1.84 16.85
N ALA A 94 -2.01 -2.93 17.58
CA ALA A 94 -1.36 -2.92 18.89
C ALA A 94 0.18 -2.80 18.80
N GLY A 95 0.77 -2.81 17.61
CA GLY A 95 2.22 -2.77 17.40
C GLY A 95 2.95 -4.05 17.84
N GLN A 96 2.23 -5.15 18.03
CA GLN A 96 2.78 -6.45 18.44
C GLN A 96 3.49 -7.18 17.31
N ILE A 97 3.10 -6.91 16.07
CA ILE A 97 3.73 -7.43 14.87
C ILE A 97 4.10 -6.29 13.91
N SER A 98 5.12 -6.53 13.09
CA SER A 98 5.52 -5.60 12.05
C SER A 98 4.67 -5.74 10.79
N THR A 99 4.70 -4.72 9.91
CA THR A 99 4.04 -4.79 8.60
C THR A 99 4.63 -5.85 7.68
N ASN A 100 5.88 -6.30 7.89
CA ASN A 100 6.51 -7.36 7.12
C ASN A 100 5.99 -8.72 7.59
N GLU A 101 6.00 -8.98 8.90
CA GLU A 101 5.42 -10.20 9.47
C GLU A 101 3.95 -10.37 9.07
N ALA A 102 3.15 -9.29 9.14
CA ALA A 102 1.76 -9.34 8.67
C ALA A 102 1.64 -9.69 7.17
N ASN A 103 2.53 -9.19 6.30
CA ASN A 103 2.53 -9.54 4.88
C ASN A 103 2.91 -11.01 4.64
N ASP A 104 3.88 -11.54 5.38
CA ASP A 104 4.32 -12.94 5.26
C ASP A 104 3.18 -13.89 5.66
N GLU A 105 2.45 -13.57 6.72
CA GLU A 105 1.27 -14.33 7.16
C GLU A 105 0.12 -14.28 6.14
N ILE A 106 -0.09 -13.12 5.48
CA ILE A 106 -1.10 -12.98 4.41
C ILE A 106 -0.80 -13.92 3.23
N GLN A 107 0.47 -14.15 2.88
CA GLN A 107 0.84 -15.02 1.75
C GLN A 107 0.44 -16.48 1.98
N ALA A 108 0.30 -16.91 3.23
CA ALA A 108 -0.14 -18.24 3.58
C ALA A 108 -1.67 -18.45 3.39
N LEU A 109 -2.46 -17.38 3.28
CA LEU A 109 -3.91 -17.42 3.16
C LEU A 109 -4.33 -17.59 1.69
N LYS A 110 -5.05 -18.67 1.38
CA LYS A 110 -5.37 -19.04 0.00
C LYS A 110 -6.85 -18.88 -0.37
N ASN A 111 -7.75 -18.92 0.63
CA ASN A 111 -9.19 -19.05 0.39
C ASN A 111 -9.96 -17.73 0.49
N ILE A 112 -9.33 -16.64 0.98
CA ILE A 112 -9.98 -15.36 1.26
C ILE A 112 -9.45 -14.19 0.42
N ASN A 113 -8.87 -14.45 -0.74
CA ASN A 113 -8.23 -13.44 -1.60
C ASN A 113 -9.12 -12.22 -1.97
N LYS A 114 -10.42 -12.33 -1.83
CA LYS A 114 -11.42 -11.29 -2.11
C LYS A 114 -12.26 -10.92 -0.88
N SER A 115 -11.79 -11.23 0.33
CA SER A 115 -12.52 -10.87 1.54
C SER A 115 -12.31 -9.40 1.91
N LYS A 116 -13.32 -8.81 2.55
CA LYS A 116 -13.26 -7.42 3.06
C LYS A 116 -12.23 -7.29 4.18
N GLU A 117 -12.10 -8.30 5.00
CA GLU A 117 -11.18 -8.37 6.13
C GLU A 117 -9.74 -8.30 5.64
N LEU A 118 -9.39 -9.09 4.62
CA LEU A 118 -8.06 -9.06 4.01
C LEU A 118 -7.75 -7.71 3.36
N ASP A 119 -8.73 -7.11 2.66
CA ASP A 119 -8.58 -5.78 2.08
C ASP A 119 -8.37 -4.71 3.15
N GLN A 120 -9.04 -4.83 4.30
CA GLN A 120 -8.86 -3.94 5.43
C GLN A 120 -7.46 -4.06 6.04
N LEU A 121 -6.95 -5.28 6.23
CA LEU A 121 -5.60 -5.52 6.71
C LEU A 121 -4.55 -4.95 5.75
N LYS A 122 -4.69 -5.17 4.45
CA LYS A 122 -3.78 -4.59 3.42
C LYS A 122 -3.77 -3.07 3.45
N LYS A 123 -4.94 -2.43 3.59
CA LYS A 123 -5.04 -0.96 3.71
C LYS A 123 -4.34 -0.45 4.97
N GLU A 124 -4.50 -1.13 6.10
CA GLU A 124 -3.83 -0.78 7.35
C GLU A 124 -2.30 -0.88 7.22
N ILE A 125 -1.79 -1.95 6.61
CA ILE A 125 -0.35 -2.12 6.34
C ILE A 125 0.19 -0.95 5.51
N ILE A 126 -0.51 -0.57 4.44
CA ILE A 126 -0.13 0.56 3.57
C ILE A 126 -0.12 1.86 4.38
N SER A 127 -1.16 2.11 5.17
CA SER A 127 -1.28 3.31 6.02
C SER A 127 -0.12 3.43 7.00
N ILE A 128 0.22 2.33 7.70
CA ILE A 128 1.34 2.32 8.65
C ILE A 128 2.67 2.54 7.95
N LYS A 129 2.90 1.91 6.77
CA LYS A 129 4.12 2.13 5.99
C LYS A 129 4.26 3.58 5.53
N GLN A 130 3.17 4.19 5.05
CA GLN A 130 3.16 5.59 4.64
C GLN A 130 3.41 6.53 5.83
N LYS A 131 2.80 6.27 6.98
CA LYS A 131 3.02 7.05 8.20
C LYS A 131 4.48 6.98 8.66
N LYS A 132 5.06 5.78 8.74
CA LYS A 132 6.47 5.60 9.10
C LYS A 132 7.42 6.29 8.11
N ALA A 133 7.15 6.19 6.80
CA ALA A 133 7.95 6.85 5.78
C ALA A 133 7.90 8.38 5.95
N LYS A 134 6.69 8.93 6.21
CA LYS A 134 6.53 10.37 6.47
C LYS A 134 7.26 10.80 7.75
N GLU A 135 7.16 10.04 8.83
CA GLU A 135 7.86 10.32 10.08
C GLU A 135 9.39 10.32 9.89
N GLN A 136 9.93 9.35 9.17
CA GLN A 136 11.35 9.28 8.85
C GLN A 136 11.80 10.48 7.99
N GLN A 137 10.97 10.89 7.02
CA GLN A 137 11.26 12.07 6.21
C GLN A 137 11.27 13.35 7.06
N ILE A 138 10.31 13.51 7.97
CA ILE A 138 10.25 14.64 8.90
C ILE A 138 11.50 14.67 9.78
N LEU A 139 11.89 13.54 10.38
CA LEU A 139 13.08 13.42 11.21
C LEU A 139 14.35 13.80 10.43
N LYS A 140 14.48 13.33 9.18
CA LYS A 140 15.60 13.66 8.32
C LYS A 140 15.67 15.15 8.02
N ILE A 141 14.55 15.78 7.66
CA ILE A 141 14.47 17.21 7.37
C ILE A 141 14.77 18.02 8.63
N THR A 142 14.19 17.67 9.77
CA THR A 142 14.46 18.34 11.06
C THR A 142 15.94 18.25 11.44
N SER A 143 16.59 17.11 11.19
CA SER A 143 18.04 16.99 11.45
C SER A 143 18.86 17.92 10.54
N TYR A 144 18.48 18.08 9.27
CA TYR A 144 19.13 19.03 8.37
C TYR A 144 18.95 20.49 8.83
N ILE A 145 17.75 20.85 9.30
CA ILE A 145 17.48 22.19 9.84
C ILE A 145 18.40 22.48 11.02
N ASN A 146 18.43 21.59 12.01
CA ASN A 146 19.27 21.76 13.22
C ASN A 146 20.75 21.90 12.89
N ILE A 147 21.26 21.11 11.95
CA ILE A 147 22.64 21.18 11.49
C ILE A 147 22.93 22.51 10.81
N LEU A 148 22.01 22.99 9.96
CA LEU A 148 22.17 24.26 9.26
C LEU A 148 22.05 25.45 10.20
N GLU A 149 21.16 25.41 11.16
CA GLU A 149 21.08 26.45 12.20
C GLU A 149 22.34 26.50 13.02
N SER A 150 22.91 25.38 13.40
CA SER A 150 24.21 25.31 14.07
C SER A 150 25.32 25.89 13.18
N TYR A 151 25.35 25.55 11.88
CA TYR A 151 26.33 26.04 10.93
C TYR A 151 26.22 27.55 10.68
N LEU A 152 24.98 28.09 10.59
CA LEU A 152 24.72 29.48 10.32
C LEU A 152 24.82 30.37 11.55
N SER A 153 24.62 29.80 12.75
CA SER A 153 24.72 30.54 14.03
C SER A 153 26.10 30.47 14.69
N ALA A 154 26.88 29.41 14.42
CA ALA A 154 28.16 29.22 15.04
C ALA A 154 29.24 30.05 14.37
N ASP A 155 29.94 30.88 15.15
CA ASP A 155 31.15 31.53 14.69
C ASP A 155 32.38 30.59 14.63
N GLU A 156 32.40 29.43 15.30
CA GLU A 156 33.66 28.68 15.45
C GLU A 156 33.63 27.14 15.48
N ASP A 157 32.55 26.40 15.72
CA ASP A 157 32.71 24.94 15.87
C ASP A 157 31.88 24.10 14.93
N LYS A 158 32.56 23.51 13.93
CA LYS A 158 31.97 22.65 12.87
C LYS A 158 32.10 21.16 13.16
N SER A 159 32.37 20.78 14.42
CA SER A 159 32.68 19.39 14.77
C SER A 159 31.52 18.43 14.57
N ASP A 160 30.28 18.89 14.77
CA ASP A 160 29.06 18.05 14.80
C ASP A 160 28.28 17.97 13.48
N ILE A 161 28.80 18.57 12.40
CA ILE A 161 28.15 18.48 11.08
C ILE A 161 28.40 17.10 10.48
N PRO A 162 27.33 16.36 10.08
CA PRO A 162 27.50 15.06 9.41
C PRO A 162 28.46 15.15 8.23
N ALA A 163 29.30 14.12 8.08
CA ALA A 163 30.35 14.08 7.05
C ALA A 163 29.78 14.29 5.62
N SER A 164 28.57 13.83 5.36
CA SER A 164 27.88 14.01 4.07
C SER A 164 27.57 15.47 3.75
N ILE A 165 27.19 16.27 4.75
CA ILE A 165 26.93 17.70 4.58
C ILE A 165 28.25 18.47 4.61
N LYS A 166 29.17 18.10 5.51
CA LYS A 166 30.50 18.69 5.58
C LYS A 166 31.28 18.53 4.28
N ASN A 167 31.21 17.38 3.64
CA ASN A 167 31.84 17.16 2.34
C ASN A 167 31.21 18.01 1.24
N LYS A 168 29.88 18.13 1.19
CA LYS A 168 29.19 19.02 0.24
C LYS A 168 29.59 20.50 0.45
N LEU A 169 29.62 20.96 1.70
CA LEU A 169 30.04 22.32 2.03
C LEU A 169 31.52 22.58 1.75
N ASN A 170 32.37 21.56 1.83
CA ASN A 170 33.82 21.72 1.64
C ASN A 170 34.31 21.55 0.19
N THR A 171 33.64 20.69 -0.60
CA THR A 171 34.06 20.34 -1.98
C THR A 171 33.35 21.16 -3.05
N ASP A 172 32.02 21.40 -2.86
CA ASP A 172 31.16 21.95 -3.90
C ASP A 172 30.64 23.37 -3.59
N SER A 173 30.87 23.89 -2.38
CA SER A 173 30.43 25.25 -2.05
C SER A 173 31.21 26.29 -2.80
N PRO A 174 30.52 27.19 -3.52
CA PRO A 174 31.18 28.26 -4.24
C PRO A 174 31.93 29.23 -3.29
N THR A 175 32.99 29.84 -3.76
CA THR A 175 33.71 30.85 -2.99
C THR A 175 32.84 32.09 -2.71
N LYS A 176 31.83 32.31 -3.57
CA LYS A 176 30.81 33.36 -3.47
C LYS A 176 29.44 32.75 -3.71
N SER A 177 28.48 33.03 -2.82
CA SER A 177 27.13 32.53 -2.96
C SER A 177 26.44 33.01 -4.24
N ASP A 178 25.61 32.15 -4.84
CA ASP A 178 24.67 32.60 -5.84
C ASP A 178 23.35 33.00 -5.14
N LEU A 179 23.28 34.30 -4.81
CA LEU A 179 22.09 34.83 -4.12
C LEU A 179 20.80 34.66 -4.89
N ASN A 180 20.83 34.60 -6.22
CA ASN A 180 19.61 34.38 -7.02
C ASN A 180 19.07 32.96 -6.81
N ASN A 181 19.95 31.96 -6.83
CA ASN A 181 19.57 30.57 -6.56
C ASN A 181 19.08 30.36 -5.12
N LEU A 182 19.74 31.03 -4.15
CA LEU A 182 19.30 30.99 -2.75
C LEU A 182 17.92 31.65 -2.59
N GLN A 183 17.68 32.76 -3.25
CA GLN A 183 16.40 33.49 -3.22
C GLN A 183 15.30 32.73 -3.93
N TYR A 184 15.61 32.04 -5.05
CA TYR A 184 14.67 31.14 -5.72
C TYR A 184 14.20 30.03 -4.79
N ALA A 185 15.10 29.31 -4.12
CA ALA A 185 14.74 28.25 -3.18
C ALA A 185 13.89 28.80 -2.01
N CYS A 186 14.23 29.96 -1.49
CA CYS A 186 13.48 30.64 -0.42
C CYS A 186 12.03 30.94 -0.84
N VAL A 187 11.85 31.63 -1.97
CA VAL A 187 10.52 32.03 -2.46
C VAL A 187 9.68 30.82 -2.87
N LYS A 188 10.30 29.79 -3.44
CA LYS A 188 9.60 28.56 -3.81
C LYS A 188 9.12 27.80 -2.58
N LEU A 189 9.90 27.73 -1.50
CA LEU A 189 9.49 27.16 -0.22
C LEU A 189 8.36 27.96 0.46
N GLU A 190 8.42 29.28 0.42
CA GLU A 190 7.33 30.14 0.91
C GLU A 190 6.02 29.86 0.16
N LEU A 191 6.09 29.72 -1.18
CA LEU A 191 4.93 29.34 -1.99
C LEU A 191 4.35 27.99 -1.61
N MET A 192 5.20 26.98 -1.45
CA MET A 192 4.79 25.64 -1.04
C MET A 192 4.15 25.64 0.36
N ALA A 193 4.68 26.46 1.27
CA ALA A 193 4.16 26.60 2.63
C ALA A 193 2.91 27.49 2.74
N GLY A 194 2.49 28.13 1.64
CA GLY A 194 1.38 29.09 1.65
C GLY A 194 1.71 30.38 2.42
N LEU A 195 2.98 30.73 2.53
CA LEU A 195 3.46 31.97 3.16
C LEU A 195 3.61 33.09 2.13
N ASP A 196 3.52 34.33 2.61
CA ASP A 196 3.78 35.49 1.77
C ASP A 196 5.27 35.74 1.62
N SER A 197 5.69 36.15 0.41
CA SER A 197 7.05 36.58 0.16
C SER A 197 7.20 38.09 0.39
N LEU A 198 8.45 38.55 0.54
CA LEU A 198 8.73 39.98 0.65
C LEU A 198 8.29 40.70 -0.64
N LYS A 199 7.85 41.97 -0.51
CA LYS A 199 7.44 42.80 -1.67
C LYS A 199 8.46 42.87 -2.79
N LYS A 200 9.74 42.90 -2.45
CA LYS A 200 10.86 42.88 -3.42
C LYS A 200 10.99 41.60 -4.23
N ASP A 201 10.39 40.50 -3.75
CA ASP A 201 10.45 39.19 -4.38
C ASP A 201 9.18 38.90 -5.21
N ALA A 202 8.30 39.89 -5.42
CA ALA A 202 7.00 39.71 -6.07
C ALA A 202 7.11 39.13 -7.50
N ASP A 203 8.02 39.69 -8.31
CA ASP A 203 8.25 39.25 -9.70
C ASP A 203 8.79 37.83 -9.75
N LEU A 204 9.74 37.49 -8.88
CA LEU A 204 10.29 36.17 -8.75
C LEU A 204 9.21 35.16 -8.30
N ARG A 205 8.37 35.53 -7.34
CA ARG A 205 7.25 34.73 -6.86
C ARG A 205 6.28 34.41 -7.99
N GLN A 206 5.91 35.40 -8.81
CA GLN A 206 5.02 35.22 -9.95
C GLN A 206 5.63 34.28 -11.00
N SER A 207 6.92 34.44 -11.30
CA SER A 207 7.67 33.56 -12.21
C SER A 207 7.66 32.11 -11.74
N ILE A 208 7.93 31.87 -10.44
CA ILE A 208 7.94 30.54 -9.85
C ILE A 208 6.52 29.93 -9.84
N GLN A 209 5.47 30.72 -9.56
CA GLN A 209 4.08 30.25 -9.63
C GLN A 209 3.73 29.74 -11.04
N LEU A 210 4.14 30.49 -12.07
CA LEU A 210 3.91 30.10 -13.47
C LEU A 210 4.68 28.83 -13.82
N GLU A 211 5.94 28.71 -13.38
CA GLU A 211 6.75 27.49 -13.54
C GLU A 211 6.07 26.28 -12.90
N MET A 212 5.64 26.40 -11.63
CA MET A 212 4.96 25.30 -10.91
C MET A 212 3.66 24.88 -11.60
N LEU A 213 2.89 25.82 -12.13
CA LEU A 213 1.68 25.51 -12.91
C LEU A 213 2.03 24.77 -14.21
N THR A 214 3.05 25.24 -14.94
CA THR A 214 3.52 24.61 -16.18
C THR A 214 4.01 23.18 -15.94
N ASN A 215 4.80 22.96 -14.89
CA ASN A 215 5.30 21.63 -14.50
C ASN A 215 4.14 20.69 -14.14
N LYS A 216 3.13 21.18 -13.43
CA LYS A 216 1.94 20.41 -13.08
C LYS A 216 1.13 20.00 -14.32
N PHE A 217 0.97 20.89 -15.29
CA PHE A 217 0.27 20.59 -16.54
C PHE A 217 1.03 19.57 -17.40
N ASN A 218 2.34 19.69 -17.48
CA ASN A 218 3.20 18.80 -18.26
C ASN A 218 3.50 17.48 -17.54
N LYS A 219 3.00 17.27 -16.30
CA LYS A 219 3.33 16.11 -15.45
C LYS A 219 4.85 15.89 -15.32
N SER A 220 5.64 16.96 -15.43
CA SER A 220 7.07 16.89 -15.20
C SER A 220 7.33 17.10 -13.70
N SER A 221 8.09 16.21 -13.09
CA SER A 221 8.60 16.37 -11.72
C SER A 221 10.08 16.73 -11.80
N ASN A 222 10.46 17.79 -11.11
CA ASN A 222 11.85 18.19 -10.94
C ASN A 222 12.22 18.00 -9.45
N ASP A 223 13.48 17.73 -9.14
CA ASP A 223 13.95 17.66 -7.75
C ASP A 223 13.65 18.95 -6.97
N LEU A 224 13.66 20.11 -7.67
CA LEU A 224 13.28 21.41 -7.12
C LEU A 224 11.77 21.56 -6.82
N ASP A 225 10.95 20.59 -7.16
CA ASP A 225 9.52 20.55 -6.77
C ASP A 225 9.31 19.80 -5.45
N THR A 226 10.37 19.29 -4.84
CA THR A 226 10.38 18.62 -3.54
C THR A 226 11.03 19.47 -2.47
N LEU A 227 10.58 19.30 -1.22
CA LEU A 227 11.19 19.98 -0.08
C LEU A 227 12.67 19.63 0.07
N GLU A 228 13.04 18.35 -0.05
CA GLU A 228 14.41 17.87 0.05
C GLU A 228 15.30 18.43 -1.08
N GLY A 229 14.78 18.46 -2.30
CA GLY A 229 15.49 19.04 -3.44
C GLY A 229 15.77 20.54 -3.28
N LEU A 230 14.80 21.30 -2.76
CA LEU A 230 14.98 22.74 -2.50
C LEU A 230 15.97 23.02 -1.37
N ILE A 231 15.95 22.21 -0.30
CA ILE A 231 16.95 22.32 0.78
C ILE A 231 18.34 21.99 0.22
N SER A 232 18.47 20.94 -0.56
CA SER A 232 19.73 20.56 -1.21
C SER A 232 20.23 21.66 -2.17
N HIS A 233 19.32 22.25 -2.94
CA HIS A 233 19.63 23.37 -3.84
C HIS A 233 20.14 24.59 -3.06
N PHE A 234 19.46 24.96 -1.97
CA PHE A 234 19.93 26.03 -1.09
C PHE A 234 21.34 25.77 -0.56
N LEU A 235 21.59 24.56 -0.04
CA LEU A 235 22.89 24.15 0.49
C LEU A 235 24.01 24.21 -0.52
N ASN A 236 23.74 23.77 -1.76
CA ASN A 236 24.73 23.73 -2.82
C ASN A 236 25.13 25.13 -3.29
N ASN A 237 24.27 26.13 -3.08
CA ASN A 237 24.52 27.53 -3.46
C ASN A 237 24.97 28.41 -2.27
N LEU A 238 25.05 27.86 -1.06
CA LEU A 238 25.50 28.56 0.14
C LEU A 238 27.03 28.74 0.13
N SER A 239 27.49 29.93 0.49
CA SER A 239 28.95 30.21 0.56
C SER A 239 29.60 29.46 1.74
N LYS A 240 30.94 29.24 1.64
CA LYS A 240 31.72 28.61 2.73
C LYS A 240 31.70 29.45 4.03
N LYS A 241 31.48 30.73 3.93
CA LYS A 241 31.33 31.67 5.05
C LYS A 241 30.05 32.47 4.85
N PRO A 242 28.91 32.00 5.38
CA PRO A 242 27.63 32.64 5.16
C PRO A 242 27.59 34.07 5.65
N VAL A 243 27.18 34.98 4.77
CA VAL A 243 27.00 36.39 5.08
C VAL A 243 25.60 36.70 5.61
N ALA A 244 25.38 37.92 6.12
CA ALA A 244 24.10 38.32 6.71
C ALA A 244 22.90 38.13 5.76
N ALA A 245 23.07 38.33 4.45
CA ALA A 245 22.03 38.11 3.46
C ALA A 245 21.59 36.63 3.39
N GLU A 246 22.54 35.72 3.39
CA GLU A 246 22.26 34.26 3.39
C GLU A 246 21.59 33.80 4.69
N LYS A 247 22.06 34.31 5.84
CA LYS A 247 21.46 34.06 7.16
C LYS A 247 20.00 34.54 7.21
N ASN A 248 19.67 35.65 6.58
CA ASN A 248 18.30 36.16 6.49
C ASN A 248 17.42 35.31 5.58
N LEU A 249 17.93 34.82 4.45
CA LEU A 249 17.21 33.85 3.59
C LEU A 249 16.94 32.53 4.33
N TRP A 250 17.94 32.06 5.10
CA TRP A 250 17.78 30.86 5.91
C TRP A 250 16.64 30.98 6.94
N LYS A 251 16.53 32.12 7.65
CA LYS A 251 15.39 32.31 8.59
C LYS A 251 14.04 32.21 7.91
N ARG A 252 13.91 32.69 6.68
CA ARG A 252 12.66 32.58 5.90
C ARG A 252 12.40 31.14 5.47
N ILE A 253 13.45 30.43 5.05
CA ILE A 253 13.39 29.01 4.68
C ILE A 253 12.98 28.15 5.87
N SER A 254 13.63 28.33 7.01
CA SER A 254 13.36 27.60 8.26
C SER A 254 11.89 27.75 8.66
N ALA A 255 11.34 28.98 8.67
CA ALA A 255 9.93 29.23 8.93
C ALA A 255 8.99 28.55 7.91
N SER A 256 9.38 28.52 6.62
CA SER A 256 8.60 27.82 5.59
C SER A 256 8.61 26.31 5.79
N ILE A 257 9.75 25.73 6.16
CA ILE A 257 9.87 24.29 6.43
C ILE A 257 9.07 23.90 7.67
N GLU A 258 9.17 24.64 8.76
CA GLU A 258 8.37 24.42 9.97
C GLU A 258 6.87 24.41 9.66
N LYS A 259 6.42 25.33 8.81
CA LYS A 259 5.01 25.39 8.37
C LYS A 259 4.62 24.19 7.51
N LEU A 260 5.51 23.66 6.68
CA LEU A 260 5.26 22.48 5.83
C LEU A 260 5.25 21.17 6.63
N LEU A 261 5.95 21.12 7.76
CA LEU A 261 6.03 19.95 8.63
C LEU A 261 4.95 19.93 9.71
N SER A 262 4.29 21.05 10.01
CA SER A 262 3.18 21.16 10.96
C SER A 262 1.87 20.67 10.35
#